data_f7fb61bb36c56990a56a0deb40b00db4
#
_entry.id   f7fb61bb36c56990a56a0deb40b00db4
#
_cell.length_a   1.000
_cell.length_b   1.000
_cell.length_c   1.000
_cell.angle_alpha   90.00
_cell.angle_beta   90.00
_cell.angle_gamma   90.00
#
_symmetry.space_group_name_H-M   'P 1'
#
loop_
_entity.id
_entity.type
_entity.pdbx_description
1 polymer ?
#
loop_
_entity_poly.entity_id
_entity_poly.type
_entity_poly.pdbx_seq_one_letter_code
_entity_poly.pdbx_strand_id
1 'polypeptide(L)'
;YSFVDVDIVIQEQEKRLLKEIIEDEGLDGFLEVENRANATLDVEKSVIAPGGSVIYGKEAMEHLKEIGLVVYLKLSYEDLKVRLGNLVDRGVVLKEGMTLLDLYNERVPYYEKYADITIDEEGRNAGMVVDELRRLIEERLGR
;
A
#
# COMPACT_ATOMS: atom_id res chain seq x y z
N TYR A 1 5.82 -16.01 -9.83
CA TYR A 1 5.25 -15.40 -8.62
C TYR A 1 3.79 -15.08 -8.87
N SER A 2 2.97 -15.28 -7.86
CA SER A 2 1.56 -14.90 -7.87
C SER A 2 1.41 -13.43 -7.49
N PHE A 3 0.28 -12.83 -7.88
CA PHE A 3 -0.06 -11.46 -7.48
C PHE A 3 -1.21 -11.49 -6.48
N VAL A 4 -1.06 -10.79 -5.35
CA VAL A 4 -2.09 -10.70 -4.30
C VAL A 4 -2.48 -9.25 -4.10
N ASP A 5 -3.73 -8.93 -4.42
CA ASP A 5 -4.33 -7.63 -4.11
C ASP A 5 -5.12 -7.80 -2.80
N VAL A 6 -4.62 -7.20 -1.73
CA VAL A 6 -5.22 -7.37 -0.40
C VAL A 6 -6.61 -6.73 -0.32
N ASP A 7 -6.90 -5.71 -1.11
CA ASP A 7 -8.25 -5.14 -1.16
C ASP A 7 -9.27 -6.20 -1.60
N ILE A 8 -8.90 -7.04 -2.56
CA ILE A 8 -9.75 -8.16 -3.00
C ILE A 8 -9.88 -9.20 -1.89
N VAL A 9 -8.78 -9.52 -1.22
CA VAL A 9 -8.80 -10.46 -0.08
C VAL A 9 -9.76 -9.99 1.01
N ILE A 10 -9.69 -8.70 1.35
CA ILE A 10 -10.59 -8.11 2.37
C ILE A 10 -12.04 -8.24 1.94
N GLN A 11 -12.36 -7.88 0.70
CA GLN A 11 -13.74 -7.95 0.18
C GLN A 11 -14.28 -9.36 0.18
N GLU A 12 -13.45 -10.34 -0.14
CA GLU A 12 -13.85 -11.75 -0.10
C GLU A 12 -14.07 -12.25 1.34
N GLN A 13 -13.18 -11.88 2.27
CA GLN A 13 -13.30 -12.28 3.68
C GLN A 13 -14.50 -11.63 4.36
N GLU A 14 -14.73 -10.35 4.10
CA GLU A 14 -15.81 -9.59 4.73
C GLU A 14 -17.12 -9.69 3.98
N LYS A 15 -17.10 -10.21 2.76
CA LYS A 15 -18.27 -10.33 1.87
C LYS A 15 -18.97 -8.98 1.64
N ARG A 16 -18.16 -7.92 1.58
CA ARG A 16 -18.59 -6.53 1.35
C ARG A 16 -17.55 -5.81 0.52
N LEU A 17 -17.97 -4.79 -0.22
CA LEU A 17 -17.04 -3.88 -0.89
C LEU A 17 -16.33 -3.01 0.16
N LEU A 18 -15.14 -2.53 -0.14
CA LEU A 18 -14.40 -1.64 0.78
C LEU A 18 -15.23 -0.44 1.18
N LYS A 19 -15.93 0.16 0.22
CA LYS A 19 -16.83 1.29 0.47
C LYS A 19 -17.89 0.95 1.52
N GLU A 20 -18.47 -0.24 1.45
CA GLU A 20 -19.48 -0.71 2.40
C GLU A 20 -18.88 -0.88 3.79
N ILE A 21 -17.66 -1.41 3.88
CA ILE A 21 -16.97 -1.58 5.16
C ILE A 21 -16.75 -0.22 5.81
N ILE A 22 -16.30 0.77 5.04
CA ILE A 22 -16.07 2.12 5.53
C ILE A 22 -17.38 2.77 5.98
N GLU A 23 -18.46 2.61 5.21
CA GLU A 23 -19.78 3.14 5.57
C GLU A 23 -20.32 2.50 6.85
N ASP A 24 -20.16 1.19 7.01
CA ASP A 24 -20.70 0.44 8.14
C ASP A 24 -19.88 0.60 9.42
N GLU A 25 -18.55 0.60 9.32
CA GLU A 25 -17.64 0.53 10.47
C GLU A 25 -16.81 1.79 10.67
N GLY A 26 -16.88 2.75 9.74
CA GLY A 26 -16.07 3.95 9.78
C GLY A 26 -14.63 3.71 9.35
N LEU A 27 -13.83 4.78 9.33
CA LEU A 27 -12.43 4.70 8.95
C LEU A 27 -11.63 3.82 9.91
N ASP A 28 -11.81 4.01 11.21
CA ASP A 28 -11.07 3.24 12.22
C ASP A 28 -11.40 1.75 12.14
N GLY A 29 -12.65 1.39 11.92
CA GLY A 29 -13.06 0.01 11.74
C GLY A 29 -12.46 -0.60 10.46
N PHE A 30 -12.43 0.16 9.38
CA PHE A 30 -11.78 -0.28 8.15
C PHE A 30 -10.28 -0.52 8.36
N LEU A 31 -9.59 0.38 9.06
CA LEU A 31 -8.17 0.22 9.33
C LEU A 31 -7.87 -1.02 10.18
N GLU A 32 -8.76 -1.36 11.12
CA GLU A 32 -8.63 -2.60 11.89
C GLU A 32 -8.79 -3.84 11.02
N VAL A 33 -9.77 -3.84 10.12
CA VAL A 33 -9.98 -4.93 9.17
C VAL A 33 -8.77 -5.10 8.26
N GLU A 34 -8.27 -4.00 7.72
CA GLU A 34 -7.09 -4.00 6.86
C GLU A 34 -5.85 -4.52 7.59
N ASN A 35 -5.63 -4.05 8.82
CA ASN A 35 -4.52 -4.51 9.64
C ASN A 35 -4.58 -6.02 9.88
N ARG A 36 -5.75 -6.53 10.25
CA ARG A 36 -5.93 -7.96 10.51
C ARG A 36 -5.73 -8.79 9.24
N ALA A 37 -6.26 -8.35 8.11
CA ALA A 37 -6.13 -9.07 6.85
C ALA A 37 -4.66 -9.17 6.42
N ASN A 38 -3.91 -8.10 6.54
CA ASN A 38 -2.48 -8.11 6.20
C ASN A 38 -1.64 -8.88 7.22
N ALA A 39 -1.96 -8.74 8.51
CA ALA A 39 -1.22 -9.41 9.58
C ALA A 39 -1.37 -10.94 9.54
N THR A 40 -2.46 -11.43 8.97
CA THR A 40 -2.75 -12.87 8.87
C THR A 40 -2.55 -13.44 7.46
N LEU A 41 -2.05 -12.63 6.54
CA LEU A 41 -1.84 -13.06 5.16
C LEU A 41 -0.78 -14.16 5.12
N ASP A 42 -1.15 -15.32 4.55
CA ASP A 42 -0.28 -16.47 4.43
C ASP A 42 -0.09 -16.82 2.96
N VAL A 43 0.98 -16.30 2.38
CA VAL A 43 1.31 -16.49 0.96
C VAL A 43 2.80 -16.68 0.77
N GLU A 44 3.17 -17.40 -0.30
CA GLU A 44 4.55 -17.61 -0.70
C GLU A 44 4.73 -17.21 -2.16
N LYS A 45 5.95 -16.85 -2.53
CA LYS A 45 6.31 -16.50 -3.92
C LYS A 45 5.29 -15.58 -4.56
N SER A 46 4.99 -14.49 -3.86
CA SER A 46 3.95 -13.54 -4.28
C SER A 46 4.44 -12.12 -4.30
N VAL A 47 3.85 -11.33 -5.18
CA VAL A 47 3.92 -9.88 -5.15
C VAL A 47 2.65 -9.41 -4.46
N ILE A 48 2.79 -8.70 -3.35
CA ILE A 48 1.66 -8.27 -2.52
C ILE A 48 1.43 -6.77 -2.69
N ALA A 49 0.20 -6.40 -3.03
CA ALA A 49 -0.24 -5.01 -3.08
C ALA A 49 -1.22 -4.78 -1.92
N PRO A 50 -0.74 -4.27 -0.77
CA PRO A 50 -1.55 -4.21 0.45
C PRO A 50 -2.44 -2.98 0.57
N GLY A 51 -2.32 -2.03 -0.34
CA GLY A 51 -3.00 -0.74 -0.20
C GLY A 51 -2.18 0.28 0.58
N GLY A 52 -2.41 1.57 0.31
CA GLY A 52 -1.56 2.65 0.87
C GLY A 52 -1.72 2.86 2.36
N SER A 53 -2.88 2.52 2.94
CA SER A 53 -3.14 2.72 4.36
C SER A 53 -2.62 1.59 5.26
N VAL A 54 -2.02 0.57 4.69
CA VAL A 54 -1.43 -0.56 5.45
C VAL A 54 -0.43 -0.09 6.50
N ILE A 55 0.25 1.02 6.25
CA ILE A 55 1.27 1.59 7.13
C ILE A 55 0.73 1.99 8.51
N TYR A 56 -0.58 2.16 8.66
CA TYR A 56 -1.18 2.45 9.96
C TYR A 56 -1.34 1.19 10.82
N GLY A 57 -1.23 0.01 10.22
CA GLY A 57 -1.33 -1.25 10.93
C GLY A 57 0.03 -1.76 11.37
N LYS A 58 0.35 -1.64 12.65
CA LYS A 58 1.62 -2.08 13.20
C LYS A 58 1.85 -3.57 12.97
N GLU A 59 0.87 -4.40 13.29
CA GLU A 59 0.94 -5.85 13.16
C GLU A 59 1.04 -6.26 11.69
N ALA A 60 0.31 -5.56 10.82
CA ALA A 60 0.38 -5.77 9.38
C ALA A 60 1.80 -5.55 8.86
N MET A 61 2.40 -4.41 9.21
CA MET A 61 3.74 -4.07 8.73
C MET A 61 4.81 -4.99 9.32
N GLU A 62 4.69 -5.38 10.58
CA GLU A 62 5.61 -6.35 11.19
C GLU A 62 5.57 -7.67 10.44
N HIS A 63 4.37 -8.17 10.12
CA HIS A 63 4.19 -9.41 9.39
C HIS A 63 4.74 -9.33 7.96
N LEU A 64 4.42 -8.27 7.24
CA LEU A 64 4.88 -8.10 5.85
C LEU A 64 6.41 -8.00 5.77
N LYS A 65 7.05 -7.32 6.72
CA LYS A 65 8.51 -7.26 6.79
C LYS A 65 9.13 -8.63 7.12
N GLU A 66 8.44 -9.43 7.92
CA GLU A 66 8.90 -10.77 8.27
C GLU A 66 8.87 -11.72 7.08
N ILE A 67 7.82 -11.64 6.26
CA ILE A 67 7.63 -12.57 5.13
C ILE A 67 8.26 -12.12 3.82
N GLY A 68 8.71 -10.86 3.71
CA GLY A 68 9.27 -10.39 2.45
C GLY A 68 9.94 -9.03 2.53
N LEU A 69 10.28 -8.51 1.34
CA LEU A 69 10.84 -7.18 1.19
C LEU A 69 9.73 -6.17 0.99
N VAL A 70 9.80 -5.07 1.72
CA VAL A 70 8.87 -3.95 1.58
C VAL A 70 9.45 -2.93 0.61
N VAL A 71 8.73 -2.67 -0.47
CA VAL A 71 9.14 -1.73 -1.51
C VAL A 71 8.22 -0.50 -1.46
N TYR A 72 8.83 0.67 -1.37
CA TYR A 72 8.13 1.93 -1.46
C TYR A 72 8.33 2.52 -2.85
N LEU A 73 7.24 2.66 -3.59
CA LEU A 73 7.23 3.34 -4.89
C LEU A 73 6.96 4.81 -4.64
N LYS A 74 8.02 5.61 -4.60
CA LYS A 74 7.95 7.01 -4.20
C LYS A 74 7.54 7.90 -5.38
N LEU A 75 6.56 8.76 -5.14
CA LEU A 75 6.12 9.81 -6.07
C LEU A 75 6.15 11.15 -5.37
N SER A 76 6.40 12.23 -6.14
CA SER A 76 6.18 13.57 -5.62
C SER A 76 4.69 13.80 -5.40
N TYR A 77 4.34 14.76 -4.55
CA TYR A 77 2.94 15.12 -4.33
C TYR A 77 2.25 15.53 -5.63
N GLU A 78 2.93 16.30 -6.48
CA GLU A 78 2.38 16.77 -7.75
C GLU A 78 2.04 15.62 -8.69
N ASP A 79 2.94 14.65 -8.83
CA ASP A 79 2.71 13.46 -9.65
C ASP A 79 1.58 12.60 -9.09
N LEU A 80 1.54 12.41 -7.78
CA LEU A 80 0.47 11.66 -7.12
C LEU A 80 -0.88 12.31 -7.36
N LYS A 81 -0.96 13.63 -7.23
CA LYS A 81 -2.18 14.40 -7.46
C LYS A 81 -2.72 14.20 -8.88
N VAL A 82 -1.83 14.25 -9.87
CA VAL A 82 -2.20 14.02 -11.27
C VAL A 82 -2.72 12.61 -11.49
N ARG A 83 -2.03 11.60 -10.94
CA ARG A 83 -2.40 10.19 -11.11
C ARG A 83 -3.71 9.83 -10.43
N LEU A 84 -3.98 10.38 -9.25
CA LEU A 84 -5.21 10.08 -8.53
C LEU A 84 -6.45 10.74 -9.15
N GLY A 85 -6.29 11.93 -9.75
CA GLY A 85 -7.40 12.64 -10.37
C GLY A 85 -8.54 12.90 -9.40
N ASN A 86 -9.58 12.04 -9.44
CA ASN A 86 -10.72 12.12 -8.54
C ASN A 86 -10.52 11.15 -7.35
N LEU A 87 -10.36 11.69 -6.15
CA LEU A 87 -10.10 10.92 -4.94
C LEU A 87 -11.24 9.97 -4.58
N VAL A 88 -12.49 10.40 -4.77
CA VAL A 88 -13.67 9.60 -4.44
C VAL A 88 -13.70 8.32 -5.27
N ASP A 89 -13.42 8.44 -6.56
CA ASP A 89 -13.46 7.31 -7.48
C ASP A 89 -12.28 6.33 -7.27
N ARG A 90 -11.21 6.81 -6.63
CA ARG A 90 -10.02 6.00 -6.38
C ARG A 90 -10.03 5.30 -5.02
N GLY A 91 -11.10 5.50 -4.22
CA GLY A 91 -11.21 4.87 -2.91
C GLY A 91 -10.21 5.39 -1.89
N VAL A 92 -9.68 6.57 -2.09
CA VAL A 92 -8.76 7.19 -1.11
C VAL A 92 -9.58 7.66 0.08
N VAL A 93 -9.23 7.18 1.27
CA VAL A 93 -9.93 7.51 2.49
C VAL A 93 -9.26 8.70 3.17
N LEU A 94 -10.01 9.79 3.31
CA LEU A 94 -9.57 10.99 3.99
C LEU A 94 -10.39 11.19 5.26
N LYS A 95 -9.72 11.58 6.34
CA LYS A 95 -10.40 12.02 7.55
C LYS A 95 -11.06 13.37 7.27
N GLU A 96 -12.12 13.67 7.99
CA GLU A 96 -12.83 14.93 7.86
C GLU A 96 -11.87 16.12 8.04
N GLY A 97 -11.93 17.07 7.11
CA GLY A 97 -11.05 18.23 7.13
C GLY A 97 -9.63 18.03 6.61
N MET A 98 -9.29 16.80 6.21
CA MET A 98 -7.97 16.48 5.69
C MET A 98 -7.91 16.66 4.17
N THR A 99 -6.85 17.28 3.68
CA THR A 99 -6.57 17.39 2.25
C THR A 99 -5.68 16.25 1.77
N LEU A 100 -5.55 16.09 0.44
CA LEU A 100 -4.62 15.11 -0.11
C LEU A 100 -3.16 15.43 0.31
N LEU A 101 -2.80 16.71 0.36
CA LEU A 101 -1.46 17.11 0.80
C LEU A 101 -1.22 16.74 2.26
N ASP A 102 -2.22 16.94 3.12
CA ASP A 102 -2.12 16.52 4.52
C ASP A 102 -1.91 15.03 4.63
N LEU A 103 -2.63 14.24 3.85
CA LEU A 103 -2.51 12.79 3.81
C LEU A 103 -1.12 12.37 3.33
N TYR A 104 -0.64 12.99 2.27
CA TYR A 104 0.69 12.74 1.72
C TYR A 104 1.78 12.99 2.78
N ASN A 105 1.72 14.15 3.43
CA ASN A 105 2.70 14.52 4.47
C ASN A 105 2.64 13.62 5.70
N GLU A 106 1.45 13.10 6.03
CA GLU A 106 1.29 12.16 7.13
C GLU A 106 1.87 10.78 6.80
N ARG A 107 1.62 10.29 5.59
CA ARG A 107 1.99 8.93 5.19
C ARG A 107 3.45 8.74 4.81
N VAL A 108 4.06 9.72 4.15
CA VAL A 108 5.44 9.58 3.64
C VAL A 108 6.45 9.14 4.70
N PRO A 109 6.46 9.71 5.92
CA PRO A 109 7.39 9.24 6.95
C PRO A 109 7.22 7.77 7.32
N TYR A 110 5.99 7.26 7.29
CA TYR A 110 5.73 5.84 7.53
C TYR A 110 6.24 4.96 6.40
N TYR A 111 6.01 5.36 5.15
CA TYR A 111 6.54 4.62 4.00
C TYR A 111 8.05 4.53 4.05
N GLU A 112 8.71 5.64 4.36
CA GLU A 112 10.18 5.68 4.47
C GLU A 112 10.69 4.81 5.62
N LYS A 113 9.97 4.82 6.74
CA LYS A 113 10.31 4.02 7.92
C LYS A 113 10.27 2.51 7.64
N TYR A 114 9.24 2.05 6.93
CA TYR A 114 9.03 0.62 6.71
C TYR A 114 9.69 0.08 5.45
N ALA A 115 10.10 0.92 4.52
CA ALA A 115 10.67 0.48 3.26
C ALA A 115 12.03 -0.20 3.43
N ASP A 116 12.19 -1.36 2.80
CA ASP A 116 13.49 -1.99 2.63
C ASP A 116 14.16 -1.46 1.36
N ILE A 117 13.35 -1.15 0.36
CA ILE A 117 13.78 -0.60 -0.93
C ILE A 117 12.87 0.58 -1.25
N THR A 118 13.47 1.71 -1.66
CA THR A 118 12.71 2.86 -2.17
C THR A 118 13.08 3.11 -3.61
N ILE A 119 12.08 3.19 -4.49
CA ILE A 119 12.25 3.54 -5.89
C ILE A 119 11.55 4.85 -6.14
N ASP A 120 12.30 5.85 -6.63
CA ASP A 120 11.73 7.12 -7.03
C ASP A 120 11.19 6.98 -8.46
N GLU A 121 9.87 7.08 -8.61
CA GLU A 121 9.20 6.96 -9.90
C GLU A 121 9.25 8.24 -10.74
N GLU A 122 9.71 9.35 -10.17
CA GLU A 122 9.71 10.64 -10.86
C GLU A 122 10.54 10.58 -12.16
N GLY A 123 9.93 11.03 -13.25
CA GLY A 123 10.55 11.01 -14.56
C GLY A 123 10.72 9.63 -15.20
N ARG A 124 10.12 8.59 -14.62
CA ARG A 124 10.24 7.22 -15.10
C ARG A 124 8.90 6.65 -15.53
N ASN A 125 8.91 5.83 -16.58
CA ASN A 125 7.72 5.06 -16.96
C ASN A 125 7.69 3.72 -16.20
N ALA A 126 6.57 3.01 -16.32
CA ALA A 126 6.39 1.74 -15.62
C ALA A 126 7.47 0.70 -15.93
N GLY A 127 7.90 0.61 -17.20
CA GLY A 127 8.96 -0.32 -17.62
C GLY A 127 10.28 -0.04 -16.94
N MET A 128 10.66 1.22 -16.82
CA MET A 128 11.90 1.64 -16.15
C MET A 128 11.85 1.32 -14.66
N VAL A 129 10.71 1.52 -14.02
CA VAL A 129 10.52 1.21 -12.60
C VAL A 129 10.62 -0.30 -12.37
N VAL A 130 9.99 -1.10 -13.21
CA VAL A 130 10.04 -2.57 -13.11
C VAL A 130 11.47 -3.09 -13.28
N ASP A 131 12.21 -2.57 -14.24
CA ASP A 131 13.60 -3.00 -14.49
C ASP A 131 14.50 -2.69 -13.29
N GLU A 132 14.39 -1.50 -12.72
CA GLU A 132 15.17 -1.13 -11.54
C GLU A 132 14.76 -1.96 -10.33
N LEU A 133 13.47 -2.17 -10.14
CA LEU A 133 12.95 -2.99 -9.04
C LEU A 133 13.50 -4.41 -9.12
N ARG A 134 13.48 -5.01 -10.32
CA ARG A 134 14.03 -6.35 -10.52
C ARG A 134 15.51 -6.40 -10.14
N ARG A 135 16.30 -5.44 -10.60
CA ARG A 135 17.72 -5.36 -10.29
C ARG A 135 17.98 -5.27 -8.79
N LEU A 136 17.25 -4.39 -8.10
CA LEU A 136 17.41 -4.19 -6.66
C LEU A 136 17.00 -5.42 -5.85
N ILE A 137 15.93 -6.09 -6.27
CA ILE A 137 15.48 -7.32 -5.61
C ILE A 137 16.49 -8.44 -5.80
N GLU A 138 17.02 -8.61 -7.00
CA GLU A 138 18.04 -9.62 -7.28
C GLU A 138 19.31 -9.38 -6.45
N GLU A 139 19.77 -8.14 -6.35
CA GLU A 139 20.90 -7.77 -5.49
C GLU A 139 20.62 -8.12 -4.03
N ARG A 140 19.42 -7.78 -3.54
CA ARG A 140 19.02 -8.01 -2.14
C ARG A 140 18.93 -9.49 -1.80
N LEU A 141 18.47 -10.30 -2.74
CA LEU A 141 18.31 -11.75 -2.56
C LEU A 141 19.58 -12.55 -2.91
N GLY A 142 20.63 -11.89 -3.36
CA GLY A 142 21.88 -12.54 -3.72
C GLY A 142 21.82 -13.37 -5.01
N ARG A 143 20.99 -12.97 -5.94
CA ARG A 143 20.79 -13.66 -7.20
C ARG A 143 21.48 -12.97 -8.37
#